data_ad140e7cf8754b9d5a99258202ef47be
#
_entry.id   ad140e7cf8754b9d5a99258202ef47be
#
_cell.length_a   1.000
_cell.length_b   1.000
_cell.length_c   1.000
_cell.angle_alpha   90.00
_cell.angle_beta   90.00
_cell.angle_gamma   90.00
#
_symmetry.space_group_name_H-M   'P 1'
#
loop_
_entity.id
_entity.type
_entity.pdbx_description
1 polymer ?
#
loop_
_entity_poly.entity_id
_entity_poly.type
_entity_poly.pdbx_seq_one_letter_code
_entity_poly.pdbx_strand_id
1 'polypeptide(L)'
;MMNSKGLFAYNQATGVNFTVTMRSNDGTGSGWVARDFNDVSKLNTAEASQIAIEKALQSRNAKAIEPGKYTVILEPNAAADLIGLMFGGFNARTADEGRSFMSKKGGGTKLGEKIVDERVNIYTDPWNEDVPVAPWAGGGGGGGFFGGGGGGGGGLARKKMDLLKNGVVSNLIYDRYWAQQKGAEANSFP
;
A
#
# COMPACT_ATOMS: atom_id res chain seq x y z
N MET A 1 6.46 -8.86 -21.18
CA MET A 1 5.08 -8.89 -21.70
C MET A 1 5.10 -8.61 -23.19
N MET A 2 4.34 -9.36 -23.97
CA MET A 2 4.20 -9.16 -25.42
C MET A 2 2.81 -9.58 -25.88
N ASN A 3 2.38 -9.07 -27.03
CA ASN A 3 1.14 -9.50 -27.66
C ASN A 3 1.28 -9.53 -29.21
N SER A 4 0.30 -10.14 -29.88
CA SER A 4 0.27 -10.26 -31.34
C SER A 4 0.09 -8.94 -32.10
N LYS A 5 -0.18 -7.85 -31.41
CA LYS A 5 -0.34 -6.49 -32.00
C LYS A 5 0.91 -5.62 -31.84
N GLY A 6 2.06 -6.23 -31.57
CA GLY A 6 3.35 -5.54 -31.54
C GLY A 6 3.72 -4.93 -30.17
N LEU A 7 2.92 -5.12 -29.13
CA LEU A 7 3.35 -4.71 -27.80
C LEU A 7 4.50 -5.60 -27.33
N PHE A 8 5.61 -4.98 -26.98
CA PHE A 8 6.72 -5.61 -26.27
C PHE A 8 7.12 -4.75 -25.09
N ALA A 9 7.20 -5.34 -23.91
CA ALA A 9 7.66 -4.66 -22.70
C ALA A 9 8.50 -5.62 -21.84
N TYR A 10 9.66 -5.14 -21.45
CA TYR A 10 10.60 -5.86 -20.58
C TYR A 10 10.90 -5.01 -19.36
N ASN A 11 10.95 -5.63 -18.19
CA ASN A 11 11.39 -5.03 -16.96
C ASN A 11 12.10 -6.08 -16.12
N GLN A 12 13.13 -5.68 -15.41
CA GLN A 12 13.87 -6.50 -14.49
C GLN A 12 14.02 -5.73 -13.18
N ALA A 13 13.74 -6.38 -12.08
CA ALA A 13 13.90 -5.82 -10.75
C ALA A 13 14.40 -6.90 -9.80
N THR A 14 15.13 -6.50 -8.79
CA THR A 14 15.51 -7.32 -7.66
C THR A 14 14.74 -6.89 -6.42
N GLY A 15 14.53 -7.80 -5.49
CA GLY A 15 13.90 -7.51 -4.22
C GLY A 15 14.37 -8.49 -3.15
N VAL A 16 14.47 -8.01 -1.94
CA VAL A 16 14.74 -8.81 -0.76
C VAL A 16 13.77 -8.41 0.33
N ASN A 17 13.07 -9.41 0.88
CA ASN A 17 12.22 -9.25 2.04
C ASN A 17 12.81 -10.02 3.20
N PHE A 18 12.86 -9.42 4.38
CA PHE A 18 13.29 -10.04 5.62
C PHE A 18 12.26 -9.72 6.71
N THR A 19 11.75 -10.76 7.33
CA THR A 19 10.86 -10.65 8.48
C THR A 19 11.38 -11.50 9.63
N VAL A 20 11.27 -10.98 10.84
CA VAL A 20 11.65 -11.70 12.05
C VAL A 20 10.66 -11.42 13.17
N THR A 21 10.25 -12.48 13.86
CA THR A 21 9.45 -12.40 15.09
C THR A 21 10.23 -12.99 16.23
N MET A 22 10.42 -12.22 17.30
CA MET A 22 11.01 -12.67 18.55
C MET A 22 9.91 -12.78 19.61
N ARG A 23 10.03 -13.82 20.43
CA ARG A 23 9.13 -14.03 21.57
C ARG A 23 9.92 -14.29 22.83
N SER A 24 9.45 -13.79 23.96
CA SER A 24 9.99 -14.13 25.25
C SER A 24 9.68 -15.58 25.63
N ASN A 25 10.54 -16.24 26.37
CA ASN A 25 10.38 -17.64 26.75
C ASN A 25 9.11 -17.90 27.58
N ASP A 26 8.68 -16.89 28.35
CA ASP A 26 7.45 -16.93 29.15
C ASP A 26 6.17 -16.66 28.30
N GLY A 27 6.34 -16.39 27.00
CA GLY A 27 5.23 -16.14 26.08
C GLY A 27 4.53 -14.80 26.24
N THR A 28 4.96 -13.94 27.18
CA THR A 28 4.28 -12.69 27.49
C THR A 28 4.68 -11.52 26.59
N GLY A 29 5.85 -11.61 25.94
CA GLY A 29 6.38 -10.57 25.06
C GLY A 29 6.58 -11.04 23.63
N SER A 30 6.32 -10.17 22.68
CA SER A 30 6.53 -10.39 21.25
C SER A 30 7.02 -9.14 20.55
N GLY A 31 7.97 -9.28 19.65
CA GLY A 31 8.46 -8.22 18.79
C GLY A 31 8.57 -8.69 17.35
N TRP A 32 8.13 -7.87 16.42
CA TRP A 32 8.18 -8.15 15.00
C TRP A 32 8.82 -6.99 14.23
N VAL A 33 9.60 -7.34 13.23
CA VAL A 33 10.23 -6.40 12.31
C VAL A 33 10.14 -6.95 10.89
N ALA A 34 9.82 -6.10 9.95
CA ALA A 34 9.97 -6.36 8.52
C ALA A 34 10.89 -5.32 7.87
N ARG A 35 11.62 -5.77 6.86
CA ARG A 35 12.46 -4.95 5.99
C ARG A 35 12.26 -5.40 4.55
N ASP A 36 12.11 -4.45 3.65
CA ASP A 36 11.92 -4.70 2.23
C ASP A 36 12.80 -3.72 1.44
N PHE A 37 13.66 -4.25 0.58
CA PHE A 37 14.61 -3.47 -0.20
C PHE A 37 14.71 -4.01 -1.62
N ASN A 38 15.11 -3.16 -2.54
CA ASN A 38 15.46 -3.53 -3.91
C ASN A 38 16.91 -4.07 -4.05
N ASP A 39 17.71 -3.89 -3.00
CA ASP A 39 19.12 -4.28 -2.95
C ASP A 39 19.45 -4.95 -1.61
N VAL A 40 19.98 -6.16 -1.68
CA VAL A 40 20.37 -6.94 -0.49
C VAL A 40 21.47 -6.24 0.35
N SER A 41 22.30 -5.40 -0.26
CA SER A 41 23.32 -4.65 0.44
C SER A 41 22.76 -3.64 1.45
N LYS A 42 21.50 -3.22 1.27
CA LYS A 42 20.79 -2.33 2.19
C LYS A 42 20.22 -3.07 3.41
N LEU A 43 20.21 -4.41 3.38
CA LEU A 43 19.59 -5.22 4.44
C LEU A 43 20.60 -5.49 5.58
N ASN A 44 20.29 -4.97 6.77
CA ASN A 44 20.99 -5.29 8.00
C ASN A 44 20.11 -6.20 8.88
N THR A 45 20.30 -7.51 8.76
CA THR A 45 19.52 -8.50 9.51
C THR A 45 19.82 -8.49 10.99
N ALA A 46 21.08 -8.17 11.40
CA ALA A 46 21.49 -8.09 12.79
C ALA A 46 20.76 -6.95 13.51
N GLU A 47 20.74 -5.76 12.91
CA GLU A 47 20.01 -4.60 13.44
C GLU A 47 18.50 -4.88 13.53
N ALA A 48 17.91 -5.41 12.46
CA ALA A 48 16.49 -5.76 12.44
C ALA A 48 16.12 -6.77 13.52
N SER A 49 16.97 -7.79 13.74
CA SER A 49 16.78 -8.78 14.79
C SER A 49 16.90 -8.17 16.19
N GLN A 50 17.86 -7.26 16.40
CA GLN A 50 18.01 -6.57 17.67
C GLN A 50 16.77 -5.73 18.02
N ILE A 51 16.22 -5.00 17.05
CA ILE A 51 14.98 -4.24 17.25
C ILE A 51 13.81 -5.18 17.62
N ALA A 52 13.69 -6.35 16.97
CA ALA A 52 12.66 -7.32 17.32
C ALA A 52 12.81 -7.88 18.74
N ILE A 53 14.07 -8.12 19.19
CA ILE A 53 14.37 -8.55 20.56
C ILE A 53 13.96 -7.47 21.56
N GLU A 54 14.33 -6.21 21.32
CA GLU A 54 13.98 -5.09 22.21
C GLU A 54 12.46 -4.92 22.33
N LYS A 55 11.72 -5.01 21.21
CA LYS A 55 10.25 -4.98 21.23
C LYS A 55 9.66 -6.15 22.04
N ALA A 56 10.22 -7.34 21.89
CA ALA A 56 9.77 -8.52 22.65
C ALA A 56 9.99 -8.33 24.17
N LEU A 57 11.11 -7.73 24.56
CA LEU A 57 11.40 -7.43 25.96
C LEU A 57 10.50 -6.34 26.54
N GLN A 58 10.27 -5.26 25.77
CA GLN A 58 9.45 -4.12 26.19
C GLN A 58 7.96 -4.46 26.27
N SER A 59 7.48 -5.40 25.45
CA SER A 59 6.07 -5.82 25.43
C SER A 59 5.71 -6.86 26.48
N ARG A 60 6.67 -7.32 27.29
CA ARG A 60 6.40 -8.32 28.35
C ARG A 60 5.42 -7.80 29.40
N ASN A 61 4.59 -8.74 29.90
CA ASN A 61 3.62 -8.46 30.95
C ASN A 61 2.69 -7.27 30.63
N ALA A 62 2.23 -7.19 29.38
CA ALA A 62 1.30 -6.17 28.94
C ALA A 62 0.06 -6.13 29.83
N LYS A 63 -0.38 -4.91 30.18
CA LYS A 63 -1.58 -4.70 30.99
C LYS A 63 -2.76 -4.33 30.10
N ALA A 64 -3.94 -4.83 30.45
CA ALA A 64 -5.16 -4.37 29.82
C ALA A 64 -5.40 -2.87 30.11
N ILE A 65 -5.90 -2.17 29.12
CA ILE A 65 -6.36 -0.78 29.26
C ILE A 65 -7.86 -0.73 28.98
N GLU A 66 -8.55 0.20 29.63
CA GLU A 66 -9.97 0.39 29.40
C GLU A 66 -10.25 0.90 27.98
N PRO A 67 -11.37 0.49 27.34
CA PRO A 67 -11.78 1.05 26.07
C PRO A 67 -11.90 2.57 26.11
N GLY A 68 -11.31 3.27 25.15
CA GLY A 68 -11.30 4.73 25.16
C GLY A 68 -10.64 5.32 23.91
N LYS A 69 -10.51 6.64 23.90
CA LYS A 69 -9.78 7.38 22.88
C LYS A 69 -8.37 7.66 23.39
N TYR A 70 -7.39 7.20 22.65
CA TYR A 70 -5.99 7.35 22.99
C TYR A 70 -5.21 8.00 21.85
N THR A 71 -4.24 8.84 22.21
CA THR A 71 -3.22 9.27 21.26
C THR A 71 -2.21 8.15 21.10
N VAL A 72 -1.99 7.71 19.88
CA VAL A 72 -1.06 6.62 19.56
C VAL A 72 0.02 7.08 18.60
N ILE A 73 1.21 6.52 18.74
CA ILE A 73 2.30 6.64 17.77
C ILE A 73 2.44 5.29 17.08
N LEU A 74 2.28 5.28 15.77
CA LEU A 74 2.44 4.09 14.95
C LEU A 74 3.83 4.09 14.30
N GLU A 75 4.50 2.97 14.37
CA GLU A 75 5.70 2.75 13.56
C GLU A 75 5.36 2.74 12.06
N PRO A 76 6.33 3.01 11.17
CA PRO A 76 6.09 3.06 9.73
C PRO A 76 5.40 1.81 9.17
N ASN A 77 5.81 0.61 9.60
CA ASN A 77 5.18 -0.64 9.14
C ASN A 77 3.72 -0.74 9.57
N ALA A 78 3.41 -0.43 10.84
CA ALA A 78 2.03 -0.45 11.33
C ALA A 78 1.16 0.61 10.64
N ALA A 79 1.72 1.79 10.36
CA ALA A 79 1.04 2.83 9.59
C ALA A 79 0.80 2.37 8.14
N ALA A 80 1.78 1.73 7.51
CA ALA A 80 1.67 1.18 6.16
C ALA A 80 0.58 0.12 6.06
N ASP A 81 0.48 -0.78 7.05
CA ASP A 81 -0.55 -1.82 7.10
C ASP A 81 -1.96 -1.21 7.15
N LEU A 82 -2.17 -0.21 8.02
CA LEU A 82 -3.45 0.50 8.11
C LEU A 82 -3.79 1.25 6.82
N ILE A 83 -2.81 1.93 6.21
CA ILE A 83 -2.98 2.60 4.92
C ILE A 83 -3.29 1.57 3.83
N GLY A 84 -2.64 0.41 3.86
CA GLY A 84 -2.88 -0.70 2.93
C GLY A 84 -4.34 -1.13 2.88
N LEU A 85 -5.02 -1.17 4.02
CA LEU A 85 -6.44 -1.48 4.10
C LEU A 85 -7.33 -0.44 3.38
N MET A 86 -6.84 0.80 3.23
CA MET A 86 -7.58 1.86 2.54
C MET A 86 -7.57 1.70 1.01
N PHE A 87 -6.55 1.03 0.43
CA PHE A 87 -6.38 1.03 -1.03
C PHE A 87 -7.56 0.46 -1.80
N GLY A 88 -8.20 -0.60 -1.30
CA GLY A 88 -9.43 -1.13 -1.90
C GLY A 88 -10.56 -0.10 -2.02
N GLY A 89 -10.59 0.86 -1.11
CA GLY A 89 -11.57 1.94 -1.11
C GLY A 89 -11.38 2.97 -2.22
N PHE A 90 -10.18 3.09 -2.78
CA PHE A 90 -9.91 4.01 -3.90
C PHE A 90 -10.36 3.47 -5.26
N ASN A 91 -10.91 2.26 -5.36
CA ASN A 91 -11.49 1.76 -6.60
C ASN A 91 -12.69 2.62 -7.00
N ALA A 92 -12.63 3.22 -8.19
CA ALA A 92 -13.62 4.18 -8.66
C ALA A 92 -15.01 3.56 -8.79
N ARG A 93 -15.10 2.31 -9.27
CA ARG A 93 -16.38 1.61 -9.41
C ARG A 93 -17.06 1.38 -8.06
N THR A 94 -16.34 0.84 -7.08
CA THR A 94 -16.91 0.61 -5.74
C THR A 94 -17.29 1.90 -5.04
N ALA A 95 -16.54 2.99 -5.30
CA ALA A 95 -16.86 4.31 -4.78
C ALA A 95 -18.15 4.89 -5.40
N ASP A 96 -18.29 4.79 -6.72
CA ASP A 96 -19.49 5.24 -7.44
C ASP A 96 -20.76 4.42 -7.09
N GLU A 97 -20.59 3.12 -6.86
CA GLU A 97 -21.68 2.20 -6.49
C GLU A 97 -22.08 2.28 -4.99
N GLY A 98 -21.48 3.17 -4.22
CA GLY A 98 -21.80 3.35 -2.80
C GLY A 98 -21.21 2.29 -1.87
N ARG A 99 -20.25 1.49 -2.34
CA ARG A 99 -19.66 0.33 -1.62
C ARG A 99 -18.26 0.60 -1.03
N SER A 100 -17.87 1.88 -0.97
CA SER A 100 -16.57 2.31 -0.47
C SER A 100 -16.72 3.44 0.53
N PHE A 101 -15.74 3.60 1.43
CA PHE A 101 -15.66 4.79 2.27
C PHE A 101 -15.37 6.07 1.46
N MET A 102 -14.99 5.95 0.19
CA MET A 102 -14.88 7.05 -0.77
C MET A 102 -16.22 7.43 -1.41
N SER A 103 -17.31 6.75 -1.07
CA SER A 103 -18.66 7.09 -1.52
C SER A 103 -19.26 8.23 -0.69
N LYS A 104 -20.08 9.07 -1.30
CA LYS A 104 -20.87 10.10 -0.60
C LYS A 104 -22.25 9.57 -0.25
N LYS A 105 -22.81 10.04 0.85
CA LYS A 105 -24.24 9.86 1.13
C LYS A 105 -25.06 10.58 0.04
N GLY A 106 -25.96 9.87 -0.61
CA GLY A 106 -26.77 10.44 -1.69
C GLY A 106 -26.19 10.31 -3.09
N GLY A 107 -25.04 9.65 -3.24
CA GLY A 107 -24.42 9.36 -4.54
C GLY A 107 -23.15 10.15 -4.85
N GLY A 108 -22.36 9.61 -5.77
CA GLY A 108 -21.07 10.16 -6.15
C GLY A 108 -19.93 9.78 -5.20
N THR A 109 -18.77 10.35 -5.46
CA THR A 109 -17.52 10.02 -4.76
C THR A 109 -16.96 11.22 -4.00
N LYS A 110 -16.04 10.97 -3.08
CA LYS A 110 -15.32 12.02 -2.33
C LYS A 110 -14.14 12.63 -3.11
N LEU A 111 -14.06 12.40 -4.41
CA LEU A 111 -13.03 13.04 -5.24
C LEU A 111 -13.09 14.57 -5.06
N GLY A 112 -11.94 15.19 -4.78
CA GLY A 112 -11.80 16.62 -4.46
C GLY A 112 -12.14 16.99 -3.01
N GLU A 113 -12.53 16.06 -2.14
CA GLU A 113 -12.81 16.34 -0.73
C GLU A 113 -11.58 16.11 0.15
N LYS A 114 -11.40 16.96 1.15
CA LYS A 114 -10.42 16.76 2.24
C LYS A 114 -10.98 15.74 3.23
N ILE A 115 -10.31 14.61 3.36
CA ILE A 115 -10.76 13.50 4.23
C ILE A 115 -9.85 13.20 5.40
N VAL A 116 -8.61 13.70 5.35
CA VAL A 116 -7.60 13.55 6.40
C VAL A 116 -6.80 14.85 6.56
N ASP A 117 -5.86 14.86 7.50
CA ASP A 117 -4.97 16.00 7.75
C ASP A 117 -4.14 16.34 6.49
N GLU A 118 -3.86 17.63 6.28
CA GLU A 118 -3.12 18.15 5.12
C GLU A 118 -1.67 17.65 5.03
N ARG A 119 -1.11 17.16 6.12
CA ARG A 119 0.22 16.55 6.13
C ARG A 119 0.24 15.17 5.45
N VAL A 120 -0.92 14.55 5.25
CA VAL A 120 -1.03 13.21 4.65
C VAL A 120 -1.04 13.31 3.13
N ASN A 121 -0.04 12.69 2.52
CA ASN A 121 0.08 12.51 1.09
C ASN A 121 0.27 11.03 0.78
N ILE A 122 -0.52 10.50 -0.16
CA ILE A 122 -0.40 9.12 -0.65
C ILE A 122 -0.30 9.17 -2.16
N TYR A 123 0.80 8.66 -2.68
CA TYR A 123 1.05 8.65 -4.12
C TYR A 123 1.71 7.34 -4.55
N THR A 124 1.64 7.06 -5.83
CA THR A 124 2.42 6.00 -6.48
C THR A 124 3.45 6.63 -7.41
N ASP A 125 4.64 6.08 -7.42
CA ASP A 125 5.72 6.45 -8.33
C ASP A 125 6.45 5.19 -8.79
N PRO A 126 6.12 4.64 -9.96
CA PRO A 126 6.74 3.41 -10.46
C PRO A 126 8.24 3.57 -10.78
N TRP A 127 8.72 4.80 -10.85
CA TRP A 127 10.12 5.12 -11.16
C TRP A 127 10.96 5.44 -9.91
N ASN A 128 10.38 5.24 -8.72
CA ASN A 128 11.12 5.42 -7.48
C ASN A 128 12.23 4.36 -7.39
N GLU A 129 13.48 4.80 -7.25
CA GLU A 129 14.66 3.94 -7.22
C GLU A 129 14.73 3.06 -5.97
N ASP A 130 14.14 3.51 -4.85
CA ASP A 130 14.14 2.76 -3.59
C ASP A 130 13.07 1.66 -3.54
N VAL A 131 11.96 1.85 -4.26
CA VAL A 131 10.82 0.93 -4.30
C VAL A 131 10.36 0.70 -5.76
N PRO A 132 11.21 0.13 -6.61
CA PRO A 132 10.89 -0.05 -8.00
C PRO A 132 9.75 -1.04 -8.18
N VAL A 133 8.79 -0.69 -9.03
CA VAL A 133 7.69 -1.58 -9.42
C VAL A 133 7.66 -1.76 -10.94
N ALA A 134 7.05 -2.84 -11.41
CA ALA A 134 6.89 -3.03 -12.86
C ALA A 134 6.14 -1.84 -13.46
N PRO A 135 6.62 -1.26 -14.57
CA PRO A 135 6.04 -0.04 -15.15
C PRO A 135 4.70 -0.26 -15.87
N TRP A 136 4.09 -1.43 -15.70
CA TRP A 136 2.75 -1.75 -16.22
C TRP A 136 1.98 -2.61 -15.23
N ALA A 137 0.66 -2.53 -15.27
CA ALA A 137 -0.24 -3.34 -14.48
C ALA A 137 -0.39 -4.75 -15.10
N GLY A 138 -0.46 -5.78 -14.24
CA GLY A 138 -0.70 -7.17 -14.66
C GLY A 138 0.55 -7.98 -15.03
N GLY A 139 1.75 -7.49 -14.69
CA GLY A 139 2.98 -8.29 -14.71
C GLY A 139 3.07 -9.14 -13.44
N GLY A 140 3.01 -10.47 -13.57
CA GLY A 140 3.24 -11.37 -12.44
C GLY A 140 4.69 -11.21 -11.94
N GLY A 141 4.85 -11.05 -10.64
CA GLY A 141 6.16 -11.07 -10.01
C GLY A 141 6.40 -9.82 -9.17
N GLY A 142 6.31 -9.97 -7.91
CA GLY A 142 6.54 -8.98 -6.88
C GLY A 142 5.29 -8.79 -6.02
N GLY A 143 5.02 -9.78 -5.17
CA GLY A 143 4.06 -9.62 -4.09
C GLY A 143 4.56 -8.59 -3.11
N GLY A 144 4.45 -7.33 -3.45
CA GLY A 144 4.49 -6.28 -2.45
C GLY A 144 3.34 -6.54 -1.47
N PHE A 145 3.51 -6.22 -0.23
CA PHE A 145 2.56 -6.39 0.88
C PHE A 145 1.14 -5.83 0.57
N PHE A 146 1.03 -5.00 -0.45
CA PHE A 146 -0.19 -4.40 -0.98
C PHE A 146 -0.79 -5.11 -2.22
N GLY A 147 -0.44 -6.35 -2.47
CA GLY A 147 -1.01 -7.19 -3.53
C GLY A 147 -2.49 -7.50 -3.36
N GLY A 148 -3.27 -6.56 -2.90
CA GLY A 148 -4.73 -6.61 -2.91
C GLY A 148 -5.22 -6.57 -4.34
N GLY A 149 -5.74 -7.70 -4.81
CA GLY A 149 -6.38 -8.01 -6.06
C GLY A 149 -7.00 -6.85 -6.85
N GLY A 150 -6.17 -5.99 -7.35
CA GLY A 150 -6.57 -5.09 -8.41
C GLY A 150 -6.75 -5.92 -9.66
N GLY A 151 -7.97 -6.06 -10.12
CA GLY A 151 -8.30 -6.74 -11.38
C GLY A 151 -7.30 -6.29 -12.46
N GLY A 152 -6.74 -7.27 -13.13
CA GLY A 152 -5.63 -7.11 -14.03
C GLY A 152 -5.74 -5.85 -14.88
N GLY A 153 -4.85 -4.91 -14.66
CA GLY A 153 -4.80 -3.64 -15.38
C GLY A 153 -4.50 -3.76 -16.87
N GLY A 154 -4.59 -5.00 -17.38
CA GLY A 154 -4.54 -5.26 -18.82
C GLY A 154 -3.34 -4.68 -19.55
N GLY A 155 -2.20 -4.57 -18.87
CA GLY A 155 -1.02 -3.95 -19.45
C GLY A 155 -1.07 -2.42 -19.53
N LEU A 156 -1.87 -1.77 -18.70
CA LEU A 156 -1.82 -0.31 -18.55
C LEU A 156 -0.44 0.13 -18.05
N ALA A 157 0.11 1.14 -18.70
CA ALA A 157 1.31 1.79 -18.20
C ALA A 157 1.01 2.45 -16.86
N ARG A 158 1.86 2.19 -15.86
CA ARG A 158 1.80 2.89 -14.57
C ARG A 158 2.43 4.26 -14.70
N LYS A 159 1.81 5.23 -14.09
CA LYS A 159 2.29 6.61 -14.05
C LYS A 159 2.36 7.04 -12.60
N LYS A 160 3.19 8.05 -12.32
CA LYS A 160 3.13 8.75 -11.04
C LYS A 160 1.74 9.33 -10.86
N MET A 161 1.12 9.08 -9.70
CA MET A 161 -0.25 9.50 -9.43
C MET A 161 -0.44 9.75 -7.93
N ASP A 162 -0.99 10.89 -7.59
CA ASP A 162 -1.40 11.20 -6.23
C ASP A 162 -2.80 10.63 -5.98
N LEU A 163 -2.98 9.79 -4.99
CA LEU A 163 -4.30 9.37 -4.48
C LEU A 163 -4.83 10.38 -3.47
N LEU A 164 -3.99 10.76 -2.52
CA LEU A 164 -4.23 11.87 -1.60
C LEU A 164 -3.13 12.91 -1.74
N LYS A 165 -3.53 14.17 -1.85
CA LYS A 165 -2.61 15.30 -1.84
C LYS A 165 -3.10 16.35 -0.85
N ASN A 166 -2.26 16.67 0.13
CA ASN A 166 -2.61 17.58 1.23
C ASN A 166 -3.93 17.19 1.91
N GLY A 167 -4.13 15.88 2.13
CA GLY A 167 -5.34 15.34 2.74
C GLY A 167 -6.57 15.31 1.84
N VAL A 168 -6.47 15.77 0.59
CA VAL A 168 -7.56 15.81 -0.40
C VAL A 168 -7.50 14.59 -1.31
N VAL A 169 -8.63 13.97 -1.60
CA VAL A 169 -8.74 12.88 -2.58
C VAL A 169 -8.50 13.43 -3.98
N SER A 170 -7.33 13.15 -4.53
CA SER A 170 -6.89 13.69 -5.83
C SER A 170 -7.24 12.76 -6.99
N ASN A 171 -7.22 11.45 -6.78
CA ASN A 171 -7.57 10.46 -7.79
C ASN A 171 -8.25 9.25 -7.18
N LEU A 172 -9.04 8.56 -8.02
CA LEU A 172 -9.53 7.20 -7.80
C LEU A 172 -8.93 6.27 -8.85
N ILE A 173 -8.97 4.97 -8.60
CA ILE A 173 -8.40 3.95 -9.47
C ILE A 173 -9.48 3.49 -10.45
N TYR A 174 -9.26 3.78 -11.73
CA TYR A 174 -10.16 3.43 -12.83
C TYR A 174 -9.56 2.28 -13.66
N ASP A 175 -10.23 1.13 -13.68
CA ASP A 175 -9.96 0.13 -14.70
C ASP A 175 -10.48 0.59 -16.08
N ARG A 176 -10.09 -0.12 -17.15
CA ARG A 176 -10.50 0.26 -18.53
C ARG A 176 -12.01 0.28 -18.73
N TYR A 177 -12.70 -0.70 -18.15
CA TYR A 177 -14.14 -0.81 -18.29
C TYR A 177 -14.86 0.37 -17.62
N TRP A 178 -14.52 0.62 -16.34
CA TRP A 178 -15.19 1.70 -15.60
C TRP A 178 -14.79 3.09 -16.10
N ALA A 179 -13.54 3.25 -16.54
CA ALA A 179 -13.11 4.49 -17.20
C ALA A 179 -13.94 4.78 -18.44
N GLN A 180 -14.15 3.78 -19.31
CA GLN A 180 -15.00 3.92 -20.50
C GLN A 180 -16.45 4.29 -20.13
N GLN A 181 -17.03 3.66 -19.11
CA GLN A 181 -18.39 3.95 -18.66
C GLN A 181 -18.55 5.39 -18.13
N LYS A 182 -17.49 5.95 -17.58
CA LYS A 182 -17.48 7.29 -16.95
C LYS A 182 -16.87 8.39 -17.84
N GLY A 183 -16.40 8.06 -19.03
CA GLY A 183 -15.68 9.01 -19.87
C GLY A 183 -14.38 9.51 -19.27
N ALA A 184 -13.75 8.71 -18.40
CA ALA A 184 -12.50 9.00 -17.71
C ALA A 184 -11.31 8.29 -18.36
N GLU A 185 -10.09 8.69 -18.00
CA GLU A 185 -8.88 7.96 -18.39
C GLU A 185 -8.66 6.78 -17.44
N ALA A 186 -8.41 5.60 -18.02
CA ALA A 186 -8.00 4.44 -17.25
C ALA A 186 -6.61 4.67 -16.63
N ASN A 187 -6.49 4.37 -15.36
CA ASN A 187 -5.23 4.44 -14.63
C ASN A 187 -5.01 3.12 -13.89
N SER A 188 -3.81 2.91 -13.38
CA SER A 188 -3.51 1.72 -12.59
C SER A 188 -2.67 2.09 -11.39
N PHE A 189 -3.00 1.47 -10.27
CA PHE A 189 -2.18 1.53 -9.07
C PHE A 189 -1.28 0.29 -9.01
N PRO A 190 -0.05 0.39 -8.45
CA PRO A 190 0.89 -0.73 -8.30
C PRO A 190 0.32 -1.88 -7.49
#